data_54f61790b9e98bcb792805c5edcd6df2
#
_entry.id   54f61790b9e98bcb792805c5edcd6df2
#
_cell.length_a   1.000
_cell.length_b   1.000
_cell.length_c   1.000
_cell.angle_alpha   90.00
_cell.angle_beta   90.00
_cell.angle_gamma   90.00
#
_symmetry.space_group_name_H-M   'P 1'
#
loop_
_entity.id
_entity.type
_entity.pdbx_description
1 polymer ?
#
loop_
_entity_poly.entity_id
_entity_poly.type
_entity_poly.pdbx_seq_one_letter_code
_entity_poly.pdbx_strand_id
1 'polypeptide(L)'
;TGMEYTVANDSGSTIVAKREGIVDQLDANRIVIRITDKNDKTLNKIDIYNLSKFQRSNQNTCITQRPLVNVGDKVFKNQVIADGPATDLGELALGRNVLAAFMPWNGYNFEDSILISEKVVQDDVFTSIHVEEFEVMSRDTKLGPEEITRDIPNASEEMLVNLDETGIVYVGAEVNSGDILVGKVTPKGESPMTPEEKLLRAIFGEKAADVKDTSLRVPPGVKGTVVEIRVFSRRGIEKDERAISIENNQIEVIARDRDDELKILEKSFGNHLRELLNTQTYISGFDSFKKNTEIKYEQLENLSLSELLKINILDAVSYTHLTLPTILL
;
A
#
# COMPACT_ATOMS: atom_id res chain seq x y z
N THR A 1 21.21 -19.85 16.85
CA THR A 1 21.60 -18.83 17.80
C THR A 1 22.68 -17.92 17.24
N GLY A 2 22.41 -16.61 17.20
CA GLY A 2 23.31 -15.62 16.61
C GLY A 2 23.13 -15.40 15.10
N MET A 3 22.21 -16.11 14.47
CA MET A 3 21.88 -15.94 13.04
C MET A 3 20.64 -15.06 12.83
N GLU A 4 19.96 -14.69 13.89
CA GLU A 4 18.65 -14.01 13.86
C GLU A 4 18.71 -12.68 13.12
N TYR A 5 19.77 -11.90 13.35
CA TYR A 5 20.02 -10.65 12.66
C TYR A 5 20.38 -10.86 11.19
N THR A 6 21.28 -11.79 10.91
CA THR A 6 21.75 -12.07 9.54
C THR A 6 20.60 -12.58 8.66
N VAL A 7 19.77 -13.48 9.22
CA VAL A 7 18.61 -14.03 8.49
C VAL A 7 17.59 -12.94 8.19
N ALA A 8 17.29 -12.06 9.14
CA ALA A 8 16.36 -10.96 8.94
C ALA A 8 16.83 -9.99 7.85
N ASN A 9 18.12 -9.65 7.83
CA ASN A 9 18.71 -8.77 6.82
C ASN A 9 18.76 -9.41 5.44
N ASP A 10 19.27 -10.64 5.34
CA ASP A 10 19.54 -11.28 4.06
C ASP A 10 18.26 -11.81 3.39
N SER A 11 17.19 -12.07 4.15
CA SER A 11 15.90 -12.50 3.61
C SER A 11 15.18 -11.40 2.84
N GLY A 12 15.56 -10.13 3.01
CA GLY A 12 14.86 -8.98 2.42
C GLY A 12 13.50 -8.67 3.05
N SER A 13 13.18 -9.29 4.20
CA SER A 13 11.96 -8.94 4.96
C SER A 13 12.07 -7.59 5.64
N THR A 14 13.27 -7.21 6.08
CA THR A 14 13.61 -5.89 6.60
C THR A 14 14.12 -4.96 5.50
N ILE A 15 13.95 -3.67 5.67
CA ILE A 15 14.55 -2.67 4.78
C ILE A 15 15.85 -2.16 5.41
N VAL A 16 16.92 -2.21 4.62
CA VAL A 16 18.27 -1.85 5.02
C VAL A 16 18.72 -0.61 4.25
N ALA A 17 19.34 0.34 4.94
CA ALA A 17 19.87 1.55 4.32
C ALA A 17 21.04 1.24 3.39
N LYS A 18 20.97 1.67 2.14
CA LYS A 18 22.01 1.49 1.11
C LYS A 18 23.22 2.40 1.35
N ARG A 19 22.97 3.60 1.87
CA ARG A 19 23.97 4.64 2.07
C ARG A 19 23.77 5.32 3.43
N GLU A 20 24.81 6.00 3.91
CA GLU A 20 24.76 6.78 5.14
C GLU A 20 24.03 8.10 4.92
N GLY A 21 23.16 8.50 5.88
CA GLY A 21 22.38 9.71 5.74
C GLY A 21 21.61 10.11 6.99
N ILE A 22 20.72 11.06 6.80
CA ILE A 22 19.79 11.56 7.82
C ILE A 22 18.38 11.38 7.28
N VAL A 23 17.47 10.89 8.10
CA VAL A 23 16.05 10.74 7.76
C VAL A 23 15.46 12.15 7.62
N ASP A 24 15.05 12.51 6.40
CA ASP A 24 14.46 13.82 6.10
C ASP A 24 12.93 13.79 6.23
N GLN A 25 12.28 12.73 5.73
CA GLN A 25 10.84 12.54 5.82
C GLN A 25 10.52 11.08 6.13
N LEU A 26 9.43 10.89 6.86
CA LEU A 26 8.96 9.59 7.28
C LEU A 26 7.43 9.55 7.21
N ASP A 27 6.92 8.63 6.40
CA ASP A 27 5.50 8.31 6.28
C ASP A 27 5.26 6.82 6.53
N ALA A 28 4.00 6.44 6.67
CA ALA A 28 3.64 5.02 6.81
C ALA A 28 4.09 4.16 5.62
N ASN A 29 4.14 4.75 4.42
CA ASN A 29 4.46 4.05 3.16
C ASN A 29 5.86 4.33 2.64
N ARG A 30 6.57 5.33 3.20
CA ARG A 30 7.82 5.80 2.60
C ARG A 30 8.79 6.36 3.64
N ILE A 31 10.07 6.05 3.47
CA ILE A 31 11.18 6.63 4.23
C ILE A 31 12.08 7.36 3.23
N VAL A 32 12.37 8.61 3.51
CA VAL A 32 13.26 9.45 2.69
C VAL A 32 14.52 9.76 3.48
N ILE A 33 15.67 9.35 2.97
CA ILE A 33 16.98 9.55 3.59
C ILE A 33 17.81 10.50 2.74
N ARG A 34 18.21 11.61 3.31
CA ARG A 34 19.16 12.54 2.72
C ARG A 34 20.59 12.08 3.01
N ILE A 35 21.36 11.83 1.96
CA ILE A 35 22.71 11.28 2.05
C ILE A 35 23.67 12.37 2.51
N THR A 36 24.48 12.04 3.50
CA THR A 36 25.51 12.90 4.07
C THR A 36 26.93 12.50 3.71
N ASP A 37 27.11 11.37 3.02
CA ASP A 37 28.43 10.90 2.61
C ASP A 37 29.04 11.86 1.58
N LYS A 38 30.15 12.52 1.98
CA LYS A 38 30.91 13.43 1.13
C LYS A 38 31.71 12.73 0.03
N ASN A 39 31.96 11.44 0.17
CA ASN A 39 32.70 10.64 -0.81
C ASN A 39 31.78 10.09 -1.91
N ASP A 40 30.47 10.17 -1.73
CA ASP A 40 29.53 9.72 -2.72
C ASP A 40 29.44 10.73 -3.88
N LYS A 41 29.95 10.31 -5.04
CA LYS A 41 29.95 11.08 -6.28
C LYS A 41 28.63 11.03 -7.04
N THR A 42 27.60 10.34 -6.49
CA THR A 42 26.30 10.27 -7.14
C THR A 42 25.59 11.63 -7.05
N LEU A 43 24.98 12.02 -8.14
CA LEU A 43 24.18 13.26 -8.22
C LEU A 43 22.93 13.19 -7.35
N ASN A 44 22.42 11.99 -7.13
CA ASN A 44 21.25 11.78 -6.30
C ASN A 44 21.65 11.73 -4.81
N LYS A 45 21.32 12.79 -4.09
CA LYS A 45 21.59 12.95 -2.64
C LYS A 45 20.43 12.46 -1.77
N ILE A 46 19.43 11.77 -2.34
CA ILE A 46 18.31 11.21 -1.62
C ILE A 46 18.13 9.74 -1.98
N ASP A 47 17.83 8.92 -0.97
CA ASP A 47 17.30 7.56 -1.12
C ASP A 47 15.86 7.52 -0.63
N ILE A 48 14.98 7.00 -1.48
CA ILE A 48 13.56 6.78 -1.17
C ILE A 48 13.34 5.28 -1.00
N TYR A 49 12.79 4.88 0.15
CA TYR A 49 12.43 3.50 0.46
C TYR A 49 10.91 3.40 0.62
N ASN A 50 10.27 2.67 -0.27
CA ASN A 50 8.84 2.39 -0.20
C ASN A 50 8.58 1.17 0.67
N LEU A 51 7.63 1.29 1.60
CA LEU A 51 7.26 0.25 2.56
C LEU A 51 6.05 -0.53 2.06
N SER A 52 6.13 -1.85 2.12
CA SER A 52 4.98 -2.73 1.84
C SER A 52 3.99 -2.69 2.99
N LYS A 53 2.71 -2.48 2.68
CA LYS A 53 1.62 -2.43 3.66
C LYS A 53 0.51 -3.41 3.29
N PHE A 54 0.06 -4.19 4.27
CA PHE A 54 -1.09 -5.09 4.17
C PHE A 54 -1.13 -5.96 2.92
N GLN A 55 0.02 -6.46 2.50
CA GLN A 55 0.11 -7.38 1.36
C GLN A 55 -0.14 -8.81 1.83
N ARG A 56 -0.84 -9.58 1.01
CA ARG A 56 -1.08 -11.00 1.26
C ARG A 56 0.15 -11.82 0.89
N SER A 57 0.60 -12.69 1.79
CA SER A 57 1.58 -13.73 1.49
C SER A 57 0.90 -14.96 0.85
N ASN A 58 1.70 -15.90 0.33
CA ASN A 58 1.18 -17.17 -0.21
C ASN A 58 0.44 -18.02 0.84
N GLN A 59 0.72 -17.83 2.13
CA GLN A 59 0.07 -18.51 3.25
C GLN A 59 -1.03 -17.66 3.92
N ASN A 60 -1.54 -16.65 3.24
CA ASN A 60 -2.56 -15.73 3.76
C ASN A 60 -2.11 -14.92 5.00
N THR A 61 -0.82 -14.83 5.26
CA THR A 61 -0.30 -13.96 6.32
C THR A 61 -0.18 -12.53 5.83
N CYS A 62 -0.27 -11.58 6.75
CA CYS A 62 -0.15 -10.16 6.43
C CYS A 62 1.33 -9.73 6.36
N ILE A 63 1.76 -9.26 5.20
CA ILE A 63 3.08 -8.65 5.02
C ILE A 63 2.93 -7.15 5.22
N THR A 64 3.54 -6.64 6.27
CA THR A 64 3.55 -5.21 6.61
C THR A 64 4.94 -4.82 7.10
N GLN A 65 5.45 -3.68 6.61
CA GLN A 65 6.72 -3.13 7.05
C GLN A 65 6.48 -1.91 7.94
N ARG A 66 7.25 -1.82 9.02
CA ARG A 66 7.16 -0.75 10.02
C ARG A 66 8.48 -0.02 10.12
N PRO A 67 8.52 1.33 10.01
CA PRO A 67 9.74 2.08 10.21
C PRO A 67 10.22 1.99 11.67
N LEU A 68 11.53 1.87 11.85
CA LEU A 68 12.22 1.87 13.15
C LEU A 68 12.86 3.23 13.48
N VAL A 69 13.02 4.08 12.47
CA VAL A 69 13.69 5.36 12.56
C VAL A 69 12.70 6.51 12.70
N ASN A 70 13.15 7.63 13.23
CA ASN A 70 12.41 8.88 13.32
C ASN A 70 13.01 9.95 12.42
N VAL A 71 12.23 10.98 12.11
CA VAL A 71 12.72 12.12 11.34
C VAL A 71 13.87 12.82 12.10
N GLY A 72 14.98 13.05 11.40
CA GLY A 72 16.21 13.63 11.96
C GLY A 72 17.24 12.61 12.46
N ASP A 73 16.91 11.32 12.51
CA ASP A 73 17.85 10.29 12.92
C ASP A 73 18.96 10.11 11.89
N LYS A 74 20.19 9.85 12.39
CA LYS A 74 21.32 9.47 11.55
C LYS A 74 21.28 7.96 11.30
N VAL A 75 21.39 7.59 10.04
CA VAL A 75 21.37 6.21 9.59
C VAL A 75 22.70 5.85 8.96
N PHE A 76 23.25 4.68 9.31
CA PHE A 76 24.48 4.16 8.76
C PHE A 76 24.20 3.21 7.60
N LYS A 77 25.19 3.03 6.74
CA LYS A 77 25.11 2.02 5.67
C LYS A 77 24.90 0.63 6.27
N ASN A 78 24.00 -0.15 5.67
CA ASN A 78 23.58 -1.49 6.11
C ASN A 78 22.85 -1.53 7.47
N GLN A 79 22.38 -0.41 7.98
CA GLN A 79 21.52 -0.36 9.16
C GLN A 79 20.07 -0.69 8.75
N VAL A 80 19.38 -1.50 9.56
CA VAL A 80 17.95 -1.75 9.38
C VAL A 80 17.17 -0.48 9.72
N ILE A 81 16.33 -0.05 8.81
CA ILE A 81 15.49 1.17 8.93
C ILE A 81 14.02 0.86 9.06
N ALA A 82 13.59 -0.32 8.62
CA ALA A 82 12.22 -0.79 8.81
C ALA A 82 12.19 -2.30 9.04
N ASP A 83 11.38 -2.72 10.00
CA ASP A 83 11.06 -4.12 10.24
C ASP A 83 10.00 -4.62 9.27
N GLY A 84 10.09 -5.90 8.95
CA GLY A 84 9.11 -6.62 8.14
C GLY A 84 8.30 -7.63 8.96
N PRO A 85 7.63 -8.56 8.28
CA PRO A 85 6.92 -9.64 8.95
C PRO A 85 7.90 -10.52 9.75
N ALA A 86 7.47 -10.96 10.93
CA ALA A 86 8.25 -11.81 11.83
C ALA A 86 9.64 -11.26 12.20
N THR A 87 9.79 -9.96 12.26
CA THR A 87 11.03 -9.28 12.69
C THR A 87 10.72 -8.24 13.76
N ASP A 88 11.65 -8.03 14.68
CA ASP A 88 11.59 -7.03 15.73
C ASP A 88 12.98 -6.42 15.94
N LEU A 89 13.08 -5.10 15.82
CA LEU A 89 14.34 -4.33 15.89
C LEU A 89 15.47 -4.87 14.98
N GLY A 90 15.12 -5.36 13.80
CA GLY A 90 16.06 -5.91 12.83
C GLY A 90 16.47 -7.36 13.07
N GLU A 91 15.90 -8.03 14.05
CA GLU A 91 16.15 -9.42 14.36
C GLU A 91 14.94 -10.30 14.04
N LEU A 92 15.17 -11.56 13.74
CA LEU A 92 14.11 -12.53 13.50
C LEU A 92 13.33 -12.79 14.80
N ALA A 93 12.02 -12.54 14.77
CA ALA A 93 11.09 -12.71 15.88
C ALA A 93 9.89 -13.56 15.43
N LEU A 94 10.01 -14.88 15.50
CA LEU A 94 8.98 -15.85 15.08
C LEU A 94 7.89 -16.05 16.13
N GLY A 95 8.04 -15.50 17.32
CA GLY A 95 7.11 -15.65 18.42
C GLY A 95 7.51 -14.78 19.60
N ARG A 96 6.94 -15.07 20.75
CA ARG A 96 7.18 -14.34 21.99
C ARG A 96 7.57 -15.28 23.10
N ASN A 97 8.55 -14.90 23.92
CA ASN A 97 8.87 -15.61 25.14
C ASN A 97 7.82 -15.30 26.21
N VAL A 98 7.21 -16.34 26.78
CA VAL A 98 6.23 -16.23 27.86
C VAL A 98 6.67 -17.01 29.05
N LEU A 99 6.29 -16.56 30.25
CA LEU A 99 6.50 -17.31 31.48
C LEU A 99 5.52 -18.47 31.54
N ALA A 100 6.02 -19.70 31.61
CA ALA A 100 5.22 -20.92 31.71
C ALA A 100 5.41 -21.60 33.03
N ALA A 101 4.30 -22.07 33.63
CA ALA A 101 4.32 -22.93 34.83
C ALA A 101 3.87 -24.34 34.46
N PHE A 102 4.71 -25.33 34.76
CA PHE A 102 4.43 -26.76 34.52
C PHE A 102 3.86 -27.37 35.78
N MET A 103 2.56 -27.32 35.95
CA MET A 103 1.85 -27.85 37.11
C MET A 103 0.42 -28.21 36.77
N PRO A 104 -0.21 -29.20 37.42
CA PRO A 104 -1.65 -29.41 37.32
C PRO A 104 -2.38 -28.26 38.02
N TRP A 105 -3.47 -27.76 37.39
CA TRP A 105 -4.24 -26.66 37.95
C TRP A 105 -5.74 -26.94 37.87
N ASN A 106 -6.32 -27.45 38.95
CA ASN A 106 -7.74 -27.76 39.10
C ASN A 106 -8.37 -28.58 37.95
N GLY A 107 -7.58 -29.36 37.24
CA GLY A 107 -8.03 -30.16 36.09
C GLY A 107 -8.26 -29.37 34.79
N TYR A 108 -8.11 -28.03 34.79
CA TYR A 108 -8.33 -27.22 33.58
C TYR A 108 -7.23 -27.36 32.50
N ASN A 109 -6.11 -27.94 32.87
CA ASN A 109 -5.02 -28.27 31.93
C ASN A 109 -4.86 -29.79 31.74
N PHE A 110 -5.99 -30.55 31.79
CA PHE A 110 -6.00 -31.98 31.55
C PHE A 110 -5.65 -32.32 30.10
N GLU A 111 -4.83 -33.34 29.88
CA GLU A 111 -4.28 -33.79 28.61
C GLU A 111 -3.50 -32.65 27.91
N ASP A 112 -3.90 -32.27 26.70
CA ASP A 112 -3.25 -31.24 25.87
C ASP A 112 -3.78 -29.82 26.08
N SER A 113 -4.65 -29.63 27.08
CA SER A 113 -5.23 -28.33 27.40
C SER A 113 -4.20 -27.42 28.07
N ILE A 114 -4.17 -26.17 27.64
CA ILE A 114 -3.29 -25.12 28.16
C ILE A 114 -4.13 -23.97 28.68
N LEU A 115 -3.88 -23.54 29.91
CA LEU A 115 -4.43 -22.31 30.47
C LEU A 115 -3.59 -21.13 30.07
N ILE A 116 -4.22 -20.08 29.59
CA ILE A 116 -3.58 -18.84 29.15
C ILE A 116 -4.04 -17.72 30.10
N SER A 117 -3.10 -16.88 30.52
CA SER A 117 -3.41 -15.68 31.30
C SER A 117 -4.22 -14.69 30.47
N GLU A 118 -5.21 -14.05 31.07
CA GLU A 118 -6.01 -13.00 30.46
C GLU A 118 -5.13 -11.83 29.92
N LYS A 119 -4.02 -11.56 30.59
CA LYS A 119 -3.04 -10.56 30.16
C LYS A 119 -2.44 -10.85 28.77
N VAL A 120 -2.20 -12.12 28.45
CA VAL A 120 -1.71 -12.55 27.12
C VAL A 120 -2.71 -12.19 26.03
N VAL A 121 -4.01 -12.28 26.31
CA VAL A 121 -5.08 -11.89 25.39
C VAL A 121 -5.21 -10.38 25.30
N GLN A 122 -5.15 -9.67 26.42
CA GLN A 122 -5.24 -8.20 26.46
C GLN A 122 -4.07 -7.52 25.74
N ASP A 123 -2.86 -8.09 25.87
CA ASP A 123 -1.64 -7.56 25.24
C ASP A 123 -1.46 -8.04 23.78
N ASP A 124 -2.43 -8.77 23.20
CA ASP A 124 -2.41 -9.32 21.83
C ASP A 124 -1.12 -10.10 21.48
N VAL A 125 -0.56 -10.83 22.47
CA VAL A 125 0.76 -11.46 22.35
C VAL A 125 0.81 -12.51 21.23
N PHE A 126 -0.27 -13.28 21.04
CA PHE A 126 -0.40 -14.33 20.03
C PHE A 126 -1.43 -13.99 18.95
N THR A 127 -1.76 -12.73 18.80
CA THR A 127 -2.70 -12.27 17.77
C THR A 127 -2.03 -12.20 16.41
N SER A 128 -2.64 -12.78 15.39
CA SER A 128 -2.18 -12.75 14.02
C SER A 128 -3.23 -12.12 13.10
N ILE A 129 -2.77 -11.45 12.05
CA ILE A 129 -3.61 -10.88 11.01
C ILE A 129 -3.45 -11.76 9.77
N HIS A 130 -4.57 -12.20 9.21
CA HIS A 130 -4.62 -12.94 7.96
C HIS A 130 -5.30 -12.10 6.88
N VAL A 131 -4.79 -12.18 5.66
CA VAL A 131 -5.37 -11.52 4.49
C VAL A 131 -5.89 -12.61 3.56
N GLU A 132 -7.21 -12.69 3.41
CA GLU A 132 -7.86 -13.65 2.53
C GLU A 132 -8.31 -12.99 1.24
N GLU A 133 -8.21 -13.72 0.14
CA GLU A 133 -8.60 -13.29 -1.19
C GLU A 133 -9.77 -14.13 -1.68
N PHE A 134 -10.83 -13.45 -2.07
CA PHE A 134 -12.01 -14.06 -2.65
C PHE A 134 -12.15 -13.61 -4.10
N GLU A 135 -12.34 -14.58 -5.00
CA GLU A 135 -12.49 -14.33 -6.42
C GLU A 135 -13.87 -14.78 -6.89
N VAL A 136 -14.51 -13.96 -7.71
CA VAL A 136 -15.75 -14.30 -8.40
C VAL A 136 -15.65 -13.89 -9.86
N MET A 137 -16.18 -14.74 -10.72
CA MET A 137 -16.20 -14.50 -12.17
C MET A 137 -17.62 -14.59 -12.70
N SER A 138 -18.03 -13.61 -13.49
CA SER A 138 -19.24 -13.67 -14.31
C SER A 138 -18.95 -14.41 -15.62
N ARG A 139 -19.73 -15.42 -15.93
CA ARG A 139 -19.56 -16.28 -17.12
C ARG A 139 -20.79 -16.23 -18.00
N ASP A 140 -20.58 -16.42 -19.31
CA ASP A 140 -21.67 -16.64 -20.23
C ASP A 140 -22.16 -18.09 -20.09
N THR A 141 -23.44 -18.25 -19.74
CA THR A 141 -24.09 -19.55 -19.66
C THR A 141 -25.00 -19.79 -20.89
N LYS A 142 -25.40 -21.02 -21.11
CA LYS A 142 -26.33 -21.35 -22.22
C LYS A 142 -27.70 -20.66 -22.08
N LEU A 143 -28.03 -20.17 -20.89
CA LEU A 143 -29.33 -19.56 -20.56
C LEU A 143 -29.25 -18.02 -20.54
N GLY A 144 -28.06 -17.49 -20.70
CA GLY A 144 -27.76 -16.05 -20.66
C GLY A 144 -26.48 -15.76 -19.87
N PRO A 145 -25.96 -14.53 -19.93
CA PRO A 145 -24.82 -14.13 -19.15
C PRO A 145 -25.17 -14.04 -17.65
N GLU A 146 -24.23 -14.41 -16.80
CA GLU A 146 -24.30 -14.06 -15.37
C GLU A 146 -24.09 -12.57 -15.21
N GLU A 147 -24.78 -11.95 -14.26
CA GLU A 147 -24.66 -10.51 -13.98
C GLU A 147 -24.21 -10.28 -12.54
N ILE A 148 -23.29 -9.31 -12.37
CA ILE A 148 -22.93 -8.78 -11.07
C ILE A 148 -23.85 -7.58 -10.81
N THR A 149 -24.69 -7.68 -9.78
CA THR A 149 -25.71 -6.70 -9.48
C THR A 149 -26.04 -6.66 -7.98
N ARG A 150 -26.54 -5.53 -7.52
CA ARG A 150 -27.11 -5.39 -6.17
C ARG A 150 -28.53 -5.99 -6.08
N ASP A 151 -29.19 -6.18 -7.21
CA ASP A 151 -30.56 -6.71 -7.32
C ASP A 151 -30.56 -8.23 -7.11
N ILE A 152 -30.44 -8.67 -5.86
CA ILE A 152 -30.35 -10.08 -5.49
C ILE A 152 -31.73 -10.57 -5.01
N PRO A 153 -32.30 -11.62 -5.60
CA PRO A 153 -33.59 -12.15 -5.15
C PRO A 153 -33.48 -12.67 -3.70
N ASN A 154 -34.49 -12.34 -2.89
CA ASN A 154 -34.61 -12.76 -1.48
C ASN A 154 -33.49 -12.25 -0.52
N ALA A 155 -32.72 -11.24 -0.91
CA ALA A 155 -31.78 -10.59 0.01
C ALA A 155 -32.51 -9.51 0.82
N SER A 156 -32.24 -9.46 2.14
CA SER A 156 -32.72 -8.36 2.98
C SER A 156 -31.88 -7.09 2.76
N GLU A 157 -32.47 -5.93 2.99
CA GLU A 157 -31.74 -4.65 2.86
C GLU A 157 -30.51 -4.59 3.78
N GLU A 158 -30.56 -5.24 4.94
CA GLU A 158 -29.42 -5.33 5.87
C GLU A 158 -28.20 -6.04 5.27
N MET A 159 -28.42 -7.08 4.43
CA MET A 159 -27.34 -7.78 3.72
C MET A 159 -26.75 -6.97 2.56
N LEU A 160 -27.47 -5.95 2.09
CA LEU A 160 -27.09 -5.12 0.96
C LEU A 160 -26.43 -3.80 1.39
N VAL A 161 -26.38 -3.49 2.71
CA VAL A 161 -25.85 -2.23 3.23
C VAL A 161 -24.40 -1.99 2.81
N ASN A 162 -23.59 -3.03 2.80
CA ASN A 162 -22.16 -2.94 2.46
C ASN A 162 -21.87 -3.01 0.96
N LEU A 163 -22.90 -3.15 0.12
CA LEU A 163 -22.76 -3.19 -1.34
C LEU A 163 -23.01 -1.82 -1.95
N ASP A 164 -22.22 -1.49 -2.96
CA ASP A 164 -22.46 -0.34 -3.81
C ASP A 164 -23.60 -0.60 -4.85
N GLU A 165 -23.89 0.37 -5.69
CA GLU A 165 -24.93 0.27 -6.71
C GLU A 165 -24.67 -0.84 -7.73
N THR A 166 -23.42 -1.22 -7.94
CA THR A 166 -23.00 -2.29 -8.86
C THR A 166 -23.02 -3.68 -8.22
N GLY A 167 -23.32 -3.77 -6.92
CA GLY A 167 -23.37 -5.04 -6.20
C GLY A 167 -22.03 -5.52 -5.66
N ILE A 168 -21.02 -4.66 -5.56
CA ILE A 168 -19.70 -4.97 -5.01
C ILE A 168 -19.57 -4.28 -3.66
N VAL A 169 -18.99 -4.97 -2.67
CA VAL A 169 -18.68 -4.40 -1.35
C VAL A 169 -17.73 -3.19 -1.50
N TYR A 170 -17.83 -2.19 -0.62
CA TYR A 170 -16.90 -1.05 -0.64
C TYR A 170 -15.66 -1.31 0.22
N VAL A 171 -14.54 -0.67 -0.12
CA VAL A 171 -13.30 -0.72 0.65
C VAL A 171 -13.52 -0.07 2.02
N GLY A 172 -13.05 -0.73 3.10
CA GLY A 172 -13.26 -0.29 4.48
C GLY A 172 -14.52 -0.84 5.13
N ALA A 173 -15.35 -1.60 4.41
CA ALA A 173 -16.53 -2.25 4.99
C ALA A 173 -16.13 -3.33 5.98
N GLU A 174 -16.77 -3.35 7.14
CA GLU A 174 -16.68 -4.46 8.08
C GLU A 174 -17.66 -5.56 7.67
N VAL A 175 -17.17 -6.76 7.43
CA VAL A 175 -17.95 -7.89 6.99
C VAL A 175 -17.93 -9.02 8.00
N ASN A 176 -19.07 -9.66 8.21
CA ASN A 176 -19.24 -10.79 9.08
C ASN A 176 -19.54 -12.06 8.26
N SER A 177 -19.48 -13.21 8.94
CA SER A 177 -19.84 -14.49 8.32
C SER A 177 -21.25 -14.46 7.72
N GLY A 178 -21.38 -14.81 6.44
CA GLY A 178 -22.62 -14.82 5.68
C GLY A 178 -22.96 -13.56 4.92
N ASP A 179 -22.25 -12.44 5.18
CA ASP A 179 -22.45 -11.18 4.43
C ASP A 179 -22.06 -11.37 2.96
N ILE A 180 -22.70 -10.59 2.09
CA ILE A 180 -22.45 -10.63 0.66
C ILE A 180 -21.25 -9.74 0.33
N LEU A 181 -20.23 -10.32 -0.31
CA LEU A 181 -19.08 -9.58 -0.84
C LEU A 181 -19.32 -9.07 -2.26
N VAL A 182 -19.90 -9.92 -3.11
CA VAL A 182 -20.25 -9.59 -4.48
C VAL A 182 -21.60 -10.22 -4.81
N GLY A 183 -22.55 -9.40 -5.16
CA GLY A 183 -23.86 -9.84 -5.63
C GLY A 183 -23.76 -10.37 -7.05
N LYS A 184 -24.09 -11.64 -7.25
CA LYS A 184 -24.11 -12.28 -8.56
C LYS A 184 -25.41 -13.07 -8.75
N VAL A 185 -26.02 -12.90 -9.90
CA VAL A 185 -27.21 -13.63 -10.29
C VAL A 185 -26.94 -14.44 -11.56
N THR A 186 -27.45 -15.65 -11.58
CA THR A 186 -27.34 -16.56 -12.73
C THR A 186 -28.73 -16.80 -13.30
N PRO A 187 -28.95 -16.68 -14.62
CA PRO A 187 -30.22 -17.00 -15.26
C PRO A 187 -30.67 -18.45 -14.98
N LYS A 188 -31.93 -18.62 -14.61
CA LYS A 188 -32.52 -19.93 -14.31
C LYS A 188 -33.20 -20.47 -15.59
N GLY A 189 -32.97 -21.74 -15.90
CA GLY A 189 -33.66 -22.39 -17.01
C GLY A 189 -35.16 -22.49 -16.77
N GLU A 190 -35.91 -22.57 -17.85
CA GLU A 190 -37.36 -22.83 -17.82
C GLU A 190 -37.64 -24.14 -17.09
N SER A 191 -37.93 -24.05 -15.79
CA SER A 191 -38.57 -25.18 -15.08
C SER A 191 -40.07 -24.98 -15.10
N PRO A 192 -40.87 -26.05 -15.15
CA PRO A 192 -42.31 -25.93 -15.05
C PRO A 192 -42.66 -25.26 -13.73
N MET A 193 -43.18 -24.05 -13.81
CA MET A 193 -43.54 -23.24 -12.64
C MET A 193 -44.68 -23.86 -11.86
N THR A 194 -44.55 -23.97 -10.57
CA THR A 194 -45.66 -24.30 -9.68
C THR A 194 -46.68 -23.13 -9.66
N PRO A 195 -47.96 -23.41 -9.36
CA PRO A 195 -49.00 -22.37 -9.26
C PRO A 195 -48.62 -21.25 -8.27
N GLU A 196 -47.87 -21.58 -7.21
CA GLU A 196 -47.41 -20.67 -6.17
C GLU A 196 -46.31 -19.73 -6.71
N GLU A 197 -45.37 -20.24 -7.52
CA GLU A 197 -44.35 -19.42 -8.19
C GLU A 197 -44.96 -18.43 -9.20
N LYS A 198 -46.03 -18.85 -9.92
CA LYS A 198 -46.78 -17.96 -10.82
C LYS A 198 -47.43 -16.82 -10.06
N LEU A 199 -47.93 -17.07 -8.86
CA LEU A 199 -48.54 -16.09 -8.00
C LEU A 199 -47.50 -15.11 -7.42
N LEU A 200 -46.37 -15.60 -6.99
CA LEU A 200 -45.23 -14.77 -6.54
C LEU A 200 -44.70 -13.88 -7.67
N ARG A 201 -44.61 -14.39 -8.90
CA ARG A 201 -44.23 -13.65 -10.10
C ARG A 201 -45.20 -12.50 -10.39
N ALA A 202 -46.49 -12.73 -10.20
CA ALA A 202 -47.52 -11.70 -10.39
C ALA A 202 -47.47 -10.57 -9.33
N ILE A 203 -47.03 -10.90 -8.11
CA ILE A 203 -46.95 -9.96 -6.98
C ILE A 203 -45.64 -9.18 -6.96
N PHE A 204 -44.49 -9.84 -7.18
CA PHE A 204 -43.14 -9.25 -7.03
C PHE A 204 -42.45 -8.90 -8.36
N GLY A 205 -43.11 -9.09 -9.50
CA GLY A 205 -42.57 -8.78 -10.83
C GLY A 205 -41.75 -9.91 -11.46
N GLU A 206 -41.50 -9.79 -12.77
CA GLU A 206 -40.88 -10.85 -13.58
C GLU A 206 -39.45 -11.20 -13.21
N LYS A 207 -38.64 -10.22 -12.69
CA LYS A 207 -37.21 -10.41 -12.42
C LYS A 207 -36.90 -11.39 -11.29
N ALA A 208 -37.75 -11.50 -10.28
CA ALA A 208 -37.46 -12.33 -9.09
C ALA A 208 -37.55 -13.84 -9.33
N ALA A 209 -38.17 -14.28 -10.42
CA ALA A 209 -38.42 -15.72 -10.72
C ALA A 209 -37.40 -16.34 -11.71
N ASP A 210 -36.72 -15.51 -12.51
CA ASP A 210 -35.92 -15.98 -13.64
C ASP A 210 -34.41 -16.08 -13.32
N VAL A 211 -33.98 -15.64 -12.13
CA VAL A 211 -32.57 -15.66 -11.73
C VAL A 211 -32.38 -16.39 -10.39
N LYS A 212 -31.23 -17.02 -10.26
CA LYS A 212 -30.78 -17.69 -9.02
C LYS A 212 -29.67 -16.87 -8.40
N ASP A 213 -29.76 -16.67 -7.08
CA ASP A 213 -28.67 -16.07 -6.28
C ASP A 213 -27.44 -17.01 -6.29
N THR A 214 -26.33 -16.51 -6.82
CA THR A 214 -25.01 -17.15 -6.83
C THR A 214 -23.94 -16.20 -6.29
N SER A 215 -24.37 -15.28 -5.42
CA SER A 215 -23.51 -14.26 -4.82
C SER A 215 -22.38 -14.88 -4.03
N LEU A 216 -21.23 -14.20 -4.04
CA LEU A 216 -20.09 -14.54 -3.20
C LEU A 216 -20.36 -14.04 -1.79
N ARG A 217 -20.34 -14.94 -0.82
CA ARG A 217 -20.56 -14.63 0.60
C ARG A 217 -19.32 -14.94 1.42
N VAL A 218 -19.20 -14.24 2.54
CA VAL A 218 -18.14 -14.50 3.55
C VAL A 218 -18.34 -15.90 4.12
N PRO A 219 -17.31 -16.77 4.11
CA PRO A 219 -17.39 -18.10 4.71
C PRO A 219 -17.69 -18.06 6.20
N PRO A 220 -18.25 -19.16 6.74
CA PRO A 220 -18.50 -19.28 8.18
C PRO A 220 -17.19 -19.16 8.97
N GLY A 221 -17.22 -18.37 10.06
CA GLY A 221 -16.07 -18.16 10.95
C GLY A 221 -15.09 -17.07 10.52
N VAL A 222 -15.28 -16.48 9.33
CA VAL A 222 -14.47 -15.35 8.87
C VAL A 222 -15.17 -14.03 9.22
N LYS A 223 -14.39 -13.11 9.76
CA LYS A 223 -14.81 -11.72 10.04
C LYS A 223 -13.64 -10.80 9.77
N GLY A 224 -13.87 -9.66 9.15
CA GLY A 224 -12.78 -8.73 8.85
C GLY A 224 -13.23 -7.44 8.18
N THR A 225 -12.25 -6.68 7.74
CA THR A 225 -12.46 -5.42 7.01
C THR A 225 -11.93 -5.58 5.58
N VAL A 226 -12.67 -5.09 4.61
CA VAL A 226 -12.27 -5.13 3.20
C VAL A 226 -11.14 -4.12 2.97
N VAL A 227 -9.97 -4.60 2.56
CA VAL A 227 -8.76 -3.78 2.35
C VAL A 227 -8.66 -3.30 0.91
N GLU A 228 -8.92 -4.19 -0.06
CA GLU A 228 -8.74 -3.89 -1.48
C GLU A 228 -9.80 -4.61 -2.33
N ILE A 229 -10.17 -3.98 -3.43
CA ILE A 229 -11.09 -4.54 -4.43
C ILE A 229 -10.46 -4.31 -5.80
N ARG A 230 -10.42 -5.37 -6.60
CA ARG A 230 -9.94 -5.32 -7.98
C ARG A 230 -11.02 -5.81 -8.93
N VAL A 231 -11.32 -5.02 -9.94
CA VAL A 231 -12.29 -5.37 -11.00
C VAL A 231 -11.55 -5.53 -12.31
N PHE A 232 -11.74 -6.68 -12.95
CA PHE A 232 -11.12 -7.00 -14.24
C PHE A 232 -12.20 -7.19 -15.29
N SER A 233 -12.04 -6.55 -16.45
CA SER A 233 -12.89 -6.75 -17.61
C SER A 233 -12.13 -7.44 -18.74
N ARG A 234 -12.82 -8.27 -19.55
CA ARG A 234 -12.20 -8.91 -20.73
C ARG A 234 -11.95 -7.86 -21.81
N ARG A 235 -10.91 -8.07 -22.64
CA ARG A 235 -10.65 -7.23 -23.81
C ARG A 235 -11.84 -7.29 -24.76
N GLY A 236 -12.33 -6.13 -25.20
CA GLY A 236 -13.42 -6.00 -26.18
C GLY A 236 -14.82 -5.90 -25.56
N ILE A 237 -14.96 -5.93 -24.25
CA ILE A 237 -16.20 -5.63 -23.54
C ILE A 237 -16.11 -4.18 -23.03
N GLU A 238 -17.20 -3.44 -23.13
CA GLU A 238 -17.29 -2.11 -22.53
C GLU A 238 -17.09 -2.23 -21.02
N LYS A 239 -16.28 -1.32 -20.46
CA LYS A 239 -16.03 -1.30 -19.02
C LYS A 239 -17.22 -0.69 -18.31
N ASP A 240 -17.64 -1.33 -17.23
CA ASP A 240 -18.66 -0.81 -16.34
C ASP A 240 -18.22 0.52 -15.71
N GLU A 241 -19.16 1.39 -15.37
CA GLU A 241 -18.88 2.69 -14.70
C GLU A 241 -18.06 2.50 -13.43
N ARG A 242 -18.27 1.41 -12.70
CA ARG A 242 -17.50 1.06 -11.50
C ARG A 242 -16.04 0.76 -11.81
N ALA A 243 -15.77 -0.04 -12.85
CA ALA A 243 -14.42 -0.36 -13.28
C ALA A 243 -13.65 0.91 -13.68
N ILE A 244 -14.32 1.82 -14.39
CA ILE A 244 -13.78 3.13 -14.77
C ILE A 244 -13.51 3.98 -13.54
N SER A 245 -14.41 4.01 -12.55
CA SER A 245 -14.23 4.75 -11.30
C SER A 245 -13.04 4.22 -10.49
N ILE A 246 -12.89 2.91 -10.36
CA ILE A 246 -11.75 2.28 -9.66
C ILE A 246 -10.44 2.60 -10.39
N GLU A 247 -10.39 2.48 -11.73
CA GLU A 247 -9.21 2.84 -12.52
C GLU A 247 -8.83 4.31 -12.34
N ASN A 248 -9.81 5.22 -12.41
CA ASN A 248 -9.57 6.65 -12.21
C ASN A 248 -9.01 6.95 -10.81
N ASN A 249 -9.55 6.32 -9.78
CA ASN A 249 -9.05 6.45 -8.41
C ASN A 249 -7.61 5.92 -8.28
N GLN A 250 -7.29 4.78 -8.91
CA GLN A 250 -5.92 4.24 -8.92
C GLN A 250 -4.94 5.18 -9.65
N ILE A 251 -5.36 5.72 -10.80
CA ILE A 251 -4.57 6.71 -11.56
C ILE A 251 -4.31 7.95 -10.71
N GLU A 252 -5.33 8.45 -9.98
CA GLU A 252 -5.19 9.61 -9.12
C GLU A 252 -4.22 9.37 -7.96
N VAL A 253 -4.28 8.18 -7.32
CA VAL A 253 -3.33 7.81 -6.25
C VAL A 253 -1.90 7.77 -6.80
N ILE A 254 -1.67 7.08 -7.93
CA ILE A 254 -0.35 6.98 -8.55
C ILE A 254 0.16 8.36 -8.99
N ALA A 255 -0.72 9.22 -9.52
CA ALA A 255 -0.36 10.59 -9.91
C ALA A 255 0.05 11.43 -8.69
N ARG A 256 -0.67 11.29 -7.58
CA ARG A 256 -0.34 11.96 -6.31
C ARG A 256 1.00 11.50 -5.76
N ASP A 257 1.25 10.19 -5.74
CA ASP A 257 2.52 9.62 -5.28
C ASP A 257 3.69 10.11 -6.15
N ARG A 258 3.53 10.11 -7.49
CA ARG A 258 4.51 10.67 -8.42
C ARG A 258 4.79 12.15 -8.13
N ASP A 259 3.75 12.95 -7.93
CA ASP A 259 3.90 14.38 -7.69
C ASP A 259 4.60 14.67 -6.35
N ASP A 260 4.37 13.83 -5.35
CA ASP A 260 5.06 13.94 -4.06
C ASP A 260 6.53 13.51 -4.16
N GLU A 261 6.83 12.42 -4.89
CA GLU A 261 8.22 12.02 -5.19
C GLU A 261 8.96 13.10 -5.98
N LEU A 262 8.32 13.70 -6.98
CA LEU A 262 8.90 14.82 -7.74
C LEU A 262 9.23 15.99 -6.84
N LYS A 263 8.32 16.42 -5.95
CA LYS A 263 8.58 17.52 -5.00
C LYS A 263 9.78 17.23 -4.10
N ILE A 264 9.90 15.98 -3.61
CA ILE A 264 11.03 15.56 -2.77
C ILE A 264 12.34 15.66 -3.55
N LEU A 265 12.36 15.13 -4.79
CA LEU A 265 13.53 15.16 -5.65
C LEU A 265 13.89 16.59 -6.05
N GLU A 266 12.93 17.41 -6.45
CA GLU A 266 13.14 18.81 -6.81
C GLU A 266 13.72 19.63 -5.64
N LYS A 267 13.18 19.44 -4.45
CA LYS A 267 13.70 20.09 -3.23
C LYS A 267 15.15 19.70 -2.94
N SER A 268 15.45 18.40 -3.03
CA SER A 268 16.81 17.90 -2.80
C SER A 268 17.78 18.40 -3.87
N PHE A 269 17.40 18.29 -5.12
CA PHE A 269 18.20 18.73 -6.23
C PHE A 269 18.43 20.26 -6.18
N GLY A 270 17.39 21.03 -5.87
CA GLY A 270 17.49 22.47 -5.66
C GLY A 270 18.46 22.84 -4.54
N ASN A 271 18.42 22.13 -3.41
CA ASN A 271 19.36 22.35 -2.31
C ASN A 271 20.79 22.01 -2.70
N HIS A 272 20.98 20.89 -3.41
CA HIS A 272 22.33 20.53 -3.91
C HIS A 272 22.88 21.54 -4.93
N LEU A 273 22.02 22.05 -5.82
CA LEU A 273 22.41 23.13 -6.74
C LEU A 273 22.81 24.41 -5.97
N ARG A 274 22.05 24.78 -4.95
CA ARG A 274 22.38 25.95 -4.11
C ARG A 274 23.73 25.77 -3.41
N GLU A 275 24.01 24.57 -2.90
CA GLU A 275 25.31 24.24 -2.31
C GLU A 275 26.46 24.35 -3.34
N LEU A 276 26.28 23.84 -4.56
CA LEU A 276 27.25 23.90 -5.64
C LEU A 276 27.48 25.32 -6.15
N LEU A 277 26.44 26.13 -6.23
CA LEU A 277 26.51 27.53 -6.71
C LEU A 277 27.03 28.49 -5.65
N ASN A 278 26.93 28.11 -4.38
CA ASN A 278 27.44 28.95 -3.30
C ASN A 278 28.95 29.13 -3.39
N THR A 279 29.42 30.33 -3.22
CA THR A 279 30.85 30.74 -3.36
C THR A 279 31.41 30.69 -4.79
N GLN A 280 30.56 30.44 -5.81
CA GLN A 280 30.99 30.45 -7.20
C GLN A 280 30.87 31.84 -7.84
N THR A 281 31.70 32.10 -8.85
CA THR A 281 31.70 33.39 -9.56
C THR A 281 30.68 33.38 -10.69
N TYR A 282 29.70 34.28 -10.63
CA TYR A 282 28.64 34.42 -11.63
C TYR A 282 29.14 35.02 -12.94
N ILE A 283 28.81 34.40 -14.09
CA ILE A 283 29.13 34.92 -15.42
C ILE A 283 27.88 35.47 -16.10
N SER A 284 26.84 34.70 -16.25
CA SER A 284 25.62 35.05 -16.99
C SER A 284 24.43 34.14 -16.63
N GLY A 285 23.22 34.54 -17.08
CA GLY A 285 22.05 33.68 -17.05
C GLY A 285 20.85 34.20 -16.25
N PHE A 286 21.07 35.05 -15.24
CA PHE A 286 19.97 35.63 -14.44
C PHE A 286 20.24 37.12 -14.18
N ASP A 287 19.29 37.99 -14.55
CA ASP A 287 19.50 39.46 -14.56
C ASP A 287 19.67 40.11 -13.19
N SER A 288 19.33 39.41 -12.12
CA SER A 288 19.46 39.93 -10.76
C SER A 288 20.89 39.88 -10.21
N PHE A 289 21.81 39.16 -10.85
CA PHE A 289 23.21 39.04 -10.41
C PHE A 289 24.13 39.92 -11.21
N LYS A 290 25.10 40.55 -10.55
CA LYS A 290 26.16 41.33 -11.22
C LYS A 290 27.24 40.38 -11.71
N LYS A 291 27.71 40.59 -12.95
CA LYS A 291 28.79 39.79 -13.56
C LYS A 291 30.06 39.88 -12.71
N ASN A 292 30.79 38.78 -12.60
CA ASN A 292 32.01 38.60 -11.83
C ASN A 292 31.89 38.88 -10.32
N THR A 293 30.71 38.63 -9.76
CA THR A 293 30.50 38.65 -8.30
C THR A 293 30.35 37.25 -7.75
N GLU A 294 30.77 37.04 -6.53
CA GLU A 294 30.58 35.79 -5.79
C GLU A 294 29.08 35.62 -5.41
N ILE A 295 28.55 34.45 -5.66
CA ILE A 295 27.17 34.11 -5.35
C ILE A 295 27.08 33.68 -3.88
N LYS A 296 26.15 34.30 -3.11
CA LYS A 296 25.89 33.96 -1.71
C LYS A 296 24.63 33.11 -1.60
N TYR A 297 24.62 32.18 -0.64
CA TYR A 297 23.49 31.24 -0.40
C TYR A 297 22.15 31.97 -0.22
N GLU A 298 22.15 33.10 0.53
CA GLU A 298 20.94 33.91 0.77
C GLU A 298 20.24 34.38 -0.52
N GLN A 299 21.01 34.62 -1.56
CA GLN A 299 20.51 35.08 -2.86
C GLN A 299 19.88 33.94 -3.70
N LEU A 300 20.25 32.69 -3.39
CA LEU A 300 19.78 31.49 -4.07
C LEU A 300 18.52 30.91 -3.42
N GLU A 301 18.23 31.27 -2.19
CA GLU A 301 17.16 30.65 -1.37
C GLU A 301 15.77 30.78 -2.02
N ASN A 302 15.49 31.94 -2.61
CA ASN A 302 14.20 32.26 -3.21
C ASN A 302 14.07 31.94 -4.70
N LEU A 303 15.11 31.36 -5.31
CA LEU A 303 15.09 31.02 -6.74
C LEU A 303 14.49 29.64 -6.97
N SER A 304 13.67 29.56 -8.01
CA SER A 304 13.10 28.28 -8.49
C SER A 304 14.20 27.41 -9.13
N LEU A 305 13.93 26.09 -9.24
CA LEU A 305 14.85 25.15 -9.87
C LEU A 305 15.22 25.57 -11.30
N SER A 306 14.22 26.03 -12.08
CA SER A 306 14.40 26.50 -13.46
C SER A 306 15.28 27.76 -13.58
N GLU A 307 15.30 28.59 -12.56
CA GLU A 307 16.15 29.78 -12.48
C GLU A 307 17.58 29.43 -12.07
N LEU A 308 17.74 28.52 -11.09
CA LEU A 308 19.05 28.01 -10.67
C LEU A 308 19.81 27.35 -11.84
N LEU A 309 19.12 26.58 -12.69
CA LEU A 309 19.70 25.92 -13.85
C LEU A 309 20.14 26.87 -14.98
N LYS A 310 19.67 28.14 -15.00
CA LYS A 310 20.09 29.16 -15.96
C LYS A 310 21.39 29.88 -15.55
N ILE A 311 21.87 29.69 -14.33
CA ILE A 311 23.05 30.37 -13.81
C ILE A 311 24.30 29.72 -14.39
N ASN A 312 25.12 30.51 -15.13
CA ASN A 312 26.41 30.10 -15.64
C ASN A 312 27.54 30.59 -14.71
N ILE A 313 28.46 29.70 -14.37
CA ILE A 313 29.59 29.94 -13.46
C ILE A 313 30.94 29.73 -14.15
N LEU A 314 31.99 30.27 -13.56
CA LEU A 314 33.34 30.25 -14.17
C LEU A 314 34.03 28.88 -14.01
N ASP A 315 33.70 28.12 -13.01
CA ASP A 315 34.33 26.83 -12.74
C ASP A 315 33.82 25.73 -13.68
N ALA A 316 34.70 25.19 -14.50
CA ALA A 316 34.38 24.16 -15.49
C ALA A 316 33.95 22.84 -14.87
N VAL A 317 34.41 22.50 -13.65
CA VAL A 317 34.07 21.28 -12.95
C VAL A 317 32.64 21.36 -12.40
N SER A 318 32.31 22.47 -11.75
CA SER A 318 30.97 22.72 -11.26
C SER A 318 29.95 22.89 -12.40
N TYR A 319 30.36 23.44 -13.55
CA TYR A 319 29.53 23.55 -14.75
C TYR A 319 29.16 22.18 -15.33
N THR A 320 30.08 21.22 -15.35
CA THR A 320 29.77 19.84 -15.81
C THR A 320 28.79 19.14 -14.88
N HIS A 321 28.83 19.37 -13.57
CA HIS A 321 27.85 18.85 -12.61
C HIS A 321 26.45 19.48 -12.77
N LEU A 322 26.38 20.73 -13.26
CA LEU A 322 25.12 21.41 -13.52
C LEU A 322 24.46 20.94 -14.85
N THR A 323 25.26 20.60 -15.85
CA THR A 323 24.74 20.29 -17.22
C THR A 323 24.46 18.82 -17.46
N LEU A 324 25.12 17.90 -16.75
CA LEU A 324 24.91 16.47 -16.89
C LEU A 324 23.47 16.00 -16.57
N PRO A 325 22.76 16.53 -15.56
CA PRO A 325 21.38 16.12 -15.30
C PRO A 325 20.37 16.57 -16.36
N THR A 326 20.65 17.68 -17.07
CA THR A 326 19.76 18.19 -18.13
C THR A 326 19.77 17.36 -19.41
N ILE A 327 20.72 16.45 -19.56
CA ILE A 327 20.79 15.52 -20.71
C ILE A 327 20.05 14.21 -20.42
N LEU A 328 19.73 13.93 -19.14
CA LEU A 328 19.06 12.70 -18.68
C LEU A 328 17.59 12.91 -18.27
N LEU A 329 17.08 14.12 -18.31
CA LEU A 329 15.68 14.50 -18.20
C LEU A 329 15.13 14.82 -19.59
#